data_5fffcaff614d77b319c06faaf90ee6e6
#
_entry.id   5fffcaff614d77b319c06faaf90ee6e6
#
_cell.length_a   1.000
_cell.length_b   1.000
_cell.length_c   1.000
_cell.angle_alpha   90.00
_cell.angle_beta   90.00
_cell.angle_gamma   90.00
#
_symmetry.space_group_name_H-M   'P 1'
#
loop_
_entity.id
_entity.type
_entity.pdbx_description
1 polymer ?
#
loop_
_entity_poly.entity_id
_entity_poly.type
_entity_poly.pdbx_seq_one_letter_code
_entity_poly.pdbx_strand_id
1 'polypeptide(L)'
;MRSGVPGLPDTSDRIHRIQSEYMLKFFTSGESHGEALVAFLSGLPAGLAVDLEFVNRELWRRQQGYGRGGRMKIERDTAHILSGVRHGKTIASPIAVLLENRDWKNWQEQLPVEEGDPGLHKQVASPRPGHADLAGALKYNFPEARYVLERASARESAARVAIGALTKLLLRELGIEILSHVVAVGAANVENEVPWENIKASCGKDEVLLNCADPEAEQRMKAEVDKVLRTGDSVGGVFEVVAHNVPPGLGTYVQWDERLDAQLAAAVMSLQAVKAVEIGTGVTAAYAPGSAVHDEIGYARSSGFSGFTRTRNNAGGIEGGVSNGQEIRVRGYLKPISTLRRPLQSVDFATREPVKAAYERSDVCVVPAAGVAGEAMVALTLARGALEKFGGDSMTEMCRNFKGYLEQLKNY
;
A
#
# COMPACT_ATOMS: atom_id res chain seq x y z
N MET A 1 37.97 -50.39 9.29
CA MET A 1 37.46 -49.81 8.04
C MET A 1 35.92 -49.70 8.16
N ARG A 2 35.40 -48.53 8.43
CA ARG A 2 33.95 -48.25 8.37
C ARG A 2 33.71 -47.33 7.19
N SER A 3 33.03 -47.87 6.18
CA SER A 3 32.63 -47.17 4.98
C SER A 3 31.52 -46.18 5.31
N GLY A 4 31.78 -44.87 5.29
CA GLY A 4 30.78 -43.81 5.38
C GLY A 4 29.98 -43.77 4.08
N VAL A 5 28.64 -43.91 4.21
CA VAL A 5 27.70 -43.63 3.13
C VAL A 5 27.63 -42.09 2.99
N PRO A 6 27.80 -41.50 1.79
CA PRO A 6 27.56 -40.07 1.61
C PRO A 6 26.08 -39.75 1.89
N GLY A 7 25.86 -38.81 2.80
CA GLY A 7 24.52 -38.31 3.10
C GLY A 7 23.85 -37.72 1.86
N LEU A 8 22.63 -38.14 1.59
CA LEU A 8 21.77 -37.49 0.59
C LEU A 8 21.61 -36.01 0.93
N PRO A 9 21.68 -35.10 -0.01
CA PRO A 9 21.45 -33.68 0.24
C PRO A 9 20.02 -33.48 0.78
N ASP A 10 19.91 -32.66 1.81
CA ASP A 10 18.63 -32.31 2.43
C ASP A 10 17.66 -31.76 1.38
N THR A 11 16.59 -32.52 1.12
CA THR A 11 15.58 -32.18 0.12
C THR A 11 14.66 -31.06 0.60
N SER A 12 14.70 -30.69 1.90
CA SER A 12 13.88 -29.60 2.47
C SER A 12 14.26 -28.22 1.90
N ASP A 13 15.54 -27.97 1.66
CA ASP A 13 16.03 -26.73 1.04
C ASP A 13 15.61 -26.57 -0.43
N ARG A 14 15.41 -27.68 -1.15
CA ARG A 14 14.96 -27.64 -2.55
C ARG A 14 13.47 -27.34 -2.68
N ILE A 15 12.63 -27.82 -1.77
CA ILE A 15 11.19 -27.61 -1.80
C ILE A 15 10.86 -26.13 -1.51
N HIS A 16 11.55 -25.49 -0.55
CA HIS A 16 11.37 -24.07 -0.28
C HIS A 16 11.86 -23.16 -1.42
N ARG A 17 12.85 -23.56 -2.20
CA ARG A 17 13.29 -22.81 -3.39
C ARG A 17 12.27 -22.88 -4.54
N ILE A 18 11.63 -24.04 -4.75
CA ILE A 18 10.70 -24.22 -5.87
C ILE A 18 9.41 -23.40 -5.68
N GLN A 19 8.89 -23.28 -4.46
CA GLN A 19 7.70 -22.45 -4.19
C GLN A 19 7.95 -20.93 -4.30
N SER A 20 9.21 -20.48 -4.17
CA SER A 20 9.53 -19.05 -4.26
C SER A 20 9.80 -18.54 -5.69
N GLU A 21 9.90 -19.40 -6.71
CA GLU A 21 10.35 -19.01 -8.05
C GLU A 21 9.23 -18.45 -8.96
N TYR A 22 7.95 -18.72 -8.66
CA TYR A 22 6.81 -18.30 -9.53
C TYR A 22 5.86 -17.27 -8.90
N MET A 23 6.12 -16.77 -7.69
CA MET A 23 5.25 -15.78 -7.05
C MET A 23 5.50 -14.37 -7.58
N LEU A 24 4.42 -13.57 -7.65
CA LEU A 24 4.50 -12.14 -7.91
C LEU A 24 5.46 -11.49 -6.91
N LYS A 25 6.56 -10.91 -7.41
CA LYS A 25 7.60 -10.26 -6.60
C LYS A 25 7.78 -8.82 -7.02
N PHE A 26 8.04 -7.97 -6.05
CA PHE A 26 8.37 -6.59 -6.34
C PHE A 26 9.47 -6.06 -5.41
N PHE A 27 10.19 -5.06 -5.91
CA PHE A 27 11.19 -4.31 -5.16
C PHE A 27 11.03 -2.84 -5.48
N THR A 28 11.36 -1.99 -4.52
CA THR A 28 11.44 -0.54 -4.71
C THR A 28 12.83 -0.06 -4.30
N SER A 29 13.36 0.91 -5.01
CA SER A 29 14.66 1.53 -4.80
C SER A 29 14.56 3.04 -4.97
N GLY A 30 15.61 3.75 -4.58
CA GLY A 30 15.72 5.19 -4.68
C GLY A 30 15.44 5.92 -3.37
N GLU A 31 15.91 7.13 -3.31
CA GLU A 31 15.89 8.04 -2.17
C GLU A 31 14.91 9.19 -2.39
N SER A 32 14.51 9.83 -1.29
CA SER A 32 13.54 10.95 -1.35
C SER A 32 14.02 12.12 -2.22
N HIS A 33 15.32 12.42 -2.15
CA HIS A 33 15.99 13.48 -2.89
C HIS A 33 17.09 12.95 -3.83
N GLY A 34 17.08 11.64 -4.14
CA GLY A 34 17.91 11.06 -5.20
C GLY A 34 17.32 11.34 -6.59
N GLU A 35 18.00 10.90 -7.64
CA GLU A 35 17.65 11.17 -9.04
C GLU A 35 16.27 10.63 -9.41
N ALA A 36 15.95 9.41 -8.99
CA ALA A 36 14.70 8.74 -9.31
C ALA A 36 14.31 7.70 -8.25
N LEU A 37 13.02 7.33 -8.26
CA LEU A 37 12.58 6.07 -7.66
C LEU A 37 12.49 5.02 -8.75
N VAL A 38 12.85 3.79 -8.42
CA VAL A 38 12.75 2.63 -9.32
C VAL A 38 11.91 1.56 -8.64
N ALA A 39 11.01 0.95 -9.41
CA ALA A 39 10.25 -0.21 -8.97
C ALA A 39 10.43 -1.35 -9.97
N PHE A 40 10.56 -2.57 -9.44
CA PHE A 40 10.55 -3.81 -10.22
C PHE A 40 9.34 -4.65 -9.84
N LEU A 41 8.67 -5.18 -10.86
CA LEU A 41 7.56 -6.11 -10.71
C LEU A 41 7.79 -7.32 -11.61
N SER A 42 7.81 -8.51 -11.04
CA SER A 42 7.99 -9.77 -11.77
C SER A 42 6.85 -10.74 -11.46
N GLY A 43 6.45 -11.54 -12.45
CA GLY A 43 5.41 -12.56 -12.30
C GLY A 43 4.05 -12.18 -12.88
N LEU A 44 3.93 -11.06 -13.60
CA LEU A 44 2.72 -10.78 -14.38
C LEU A 44 2.67 -11.66 -15.64
N PRO A 45 1.50 -12.24 -16.01
CA PRO A 45 1.34 -13.04 -17.21
C PRO A 45 1.51 -12.21 -18.48
N ALA A 46 1.90 -12.87 -19.57
CA ALA A 46 1.99 -12.24 -20.88
C ALA A 46 0.62 -11.79 -21.39
N GLY A 47 0.58 -10.67 -22.11
CA GLY A 47 -0.62 -10.20 -22.81
C GLY A 47 -1.55 -9.31 -21.98
N LEU A 48 -1.21 -8.97 -20.74
CA LEU A 48 -1.94 -7.96 -19.98
C LEU A 48 -1.81 -6.60 -20.68
N ALA A 49 -2.93 -5.97 -21.00
CA ALA A 49 -2.95 -4.60 -21.51
C ALA A 49 -2.50 -3.62 -20.42
N VAL A 50 -1.50 -2.81 -20.75
CA VAL A 50 -0.95 -1.79 -19.84
C VAL A 50 -1.43 -0.42 -20.28
N ASP A 51 -2.37 0.13 -19.51
CA ASP A 51 -2.84 1.50 -19.64
C ASP A 51 -1.94 2.43 -18.82
N LEU A 52 -1.04 3.14 -19.50
CA LEU A 52 -0.11 4.07 -18.85
C LEU A 52 -0.81 5.32 -18.31
N GLU A 53 -1.92 5.74 -18.91
CA GLU A 53 -2.72 6.89 -18.42
C GLU A 53 -3.35 6.52 -17.07
N PHE A 54 -3.85 5.30 -16.95
CA PHE A 54 -4.34 4.80 -15.67
C PHE A 54 -3.24 4.76 -14.60
N VAL A 55 -2.03 4.27 -14.93
CA VAL A 55 -0.89 4.27 -13.99
C VAL A 55 -0.56 5.69 -13.54
N ASN A 56 -0.52 6.63 -14.46
CA ASN A 56 -0.25 8.04 -14.15
C ASN A 56 -1.40 8.69 -13.37
N ARG A 57 -2.65 8.30 -13.60
CA ARG A 57 -3.81 8.75 -12.80
C ARG A 57 -3.70 8.28 -11.35
N GLU A 58 -3.27 7.05 -11.09
CA GLU A 58 -3.05 6.53 -9.74
C GLU A 58 -1.92 7.29 -9.02
N LEU A 59 -0.83 7.59 -9.71
CA LEU A 59 0.24 8.45 -9.20
C LEU A 59 -0.25 9.85 -8.87
N TRP A 60 -1.06 10.44 -9.75
CA TRP A 60 -1.70 11.74 -9.52
C TRP A 60 -2.63 11.69 -8.29
N ARG A 61 -3.48 10.67 -8.15
CA ARG A 61 -4.35 10.50 -6.98
C ARG A 61 -3.56 10.49 -5.67
N ARG A 62 -2.41 9.81 -5.63
CA ARG A 62 -1.52 9.80 -4.46
C ARG A 62 -1.01 11.20 -4.09
N GLN A 63 -0.87 12.08 -5.05
CA GLN A 63 -0.37 13.44 -4.82
C GLN A 63 -1.45 14.42 -4.33
N GLN A 64 -2.73 14.06 -4.43
CA GLN A 64 -3.85 14.91 -4.02
C GLN A 64 -4.05 14.96 -2.51
N GLY A 65 -4.92 15.85 -2.06
CA GLY A 65 -5.37 15.95 -0.68
C GLY A 65 -5.11 17.31 -0.03
N TYR A 66 -5.99 17.67 0.91
CA TYR A 66 -5.89 18.89 1.71
C TYR A 66 -4.83 18.74 2.81
N GLY A 67 -4.10 19.81 3.10
CA GLY A 67 -3.01 19.77 4.08
C GLY A 67 -1.67 19.28 3.52
N ARG A 68 -1.55 19.13 2.19
CA ARG A 68 -0.31 18.74 1.51
C ARG A 68 0.72 19.87 1.49
N GLY A 69 1.99 19.52 1.64
CA GLY A 69 3.11 20.46 1.63
C GLY A 69 3.47 20.99 0.24
N GLY A 70 4.32 22.02 0.20
CA GLY A 70 4.73 22.71 -1.05
C GLY A 70 5.46 21.83 -2.05
N ARG A 71 6.05 20.70 -1.63
CA ARG A 71 6.72 19.75 -2.53
C ARG A 71 5.76 19.16 -3.56
N MET A 72 4.50 18.94 -3.21
CA MET A 72 3.48 18.40 -4.12
C MET A 72 3.16 19.33 -5.29
N LYS A 73 3.55 20.62 -5.21
CA LYS A 73 3.44 21.57 -6.33
C LYS A 73 4.57 21.41 -7.35
N ILE A 74 5.70 20.87 -6.95
CA ILE A 74 6.90 20.67 -7.77
C ILE A 74 6.86 19.30 -8.45
N GLU A 75 6.57 18.26 -7.68
CA GLU A 75 6.55 16.89 -8.14
C GLU A 75 5.25 16.60 -8.93
N ARG A 76 5.42 16.09 -10.13
CA ARG A 76 4.36 15.48 -10.95
C ARG A 76 4.85 14.12 -11.36
N ASP A 77 4.47 13.11 -10.58
CA ASP A 77 4.90 11.74 -10.82
C ASP A 77 4.33 11.22 -12.14
N THR A 78 5.22 10.74 -13.00
CA THR A 78 4.88 10.03 -14.24
C THR A 78 5.71 8.76 -14.32
N ALA A 79 5.07 7.66 -14.69
CA ALA A 79 5.74 6.37 -14.81
C ALA A 79 6.44 6.25 -16.16
N HIS A 80 7.73 5.92 -16.12
CA HIS A 80 8.49 5.54 -17.31
C HIS A 80 8.81 4.04 -17.24
N ILE A 81 8.17 3.25 -18.13
CA ILE A 81 8.38 1.80 -18.18
C ILE A 81 9.59 1.49 -19.05
N LEU A 82 10.63 0.90 -18.44
CA LEU A 82 11.90 0.58 -19.11
C LEU A 82 11.88 -0.81 -19.76
N SER A 83 11.20 -1.78 -19.15
CA SER A 83 11.22 -3.19 -19.57
C SER A 83 9.89 -3.88 -19.28
N GLY A 84 9.71 -5.10 -19.81
CA GLY A 84 8.60 -6.00 -19.49
C GLY A 84 7.29 -5.71 -20.23
N VAL A 85 7.21 -4.58 -20.95
CA VAL A 85 6.03 -4.17 -21.74
C VAL A 85 6.46 -3.80 -23.16
N ARG A 86 5.75 -4.32 -24.18
CA ARG A 86 5.96 -3.97 -25.59
C ARG A 86 4.60 -3.88 -26.29
N HIS A 87 4.46 -2.86 -27.15
CA HIS A 87 3.18 -2.56 -27.83
C HIS A 87 1.99 -2.51 -26.87
N GLY A 88 2.17 -1.91 -25.68
CA GLY A 88 1.12 -1.77 -24.65
C GLY A 88 0.72 -3.07 -23.95
N LYS A 89 1.48 -4.16 -24.06
CA LYS A 89 1.20 -5.44 -23.39
C LYS A 89 2.42 -5.99 -22.65
N THR A 90 2.17 -6.67 -21.54
CA THR A 90 3.20 -7.42 -20.82
C THR A 90 3.71 -8.58 -21.66
N ILE A 91 5.00 -8.93 -21.48
CA ILE A 91 5.68 -10.01 -22.22
C ILE A 91 6.24 -11.09 -21.27
N ALA A 92 5.64 -11.26 -20.06
CA ALA A 92 6.08 -12.17 -19.00
C ALA A 92 7.53 -11.94 -18.51
N SER A 93 8.11 -10.79 -18.83
CA SER A 93 9.45 -10.37 -18.39
C SER A 93 9.32 -9.40 -17.20
N PRO A 94 10.34 -9.29 -16.33
CA PRO A 94 10.32 -8.30 -15.26
C PRO A 94 10.08 -6.88 -15.78
N ILE A 95 9.18 -6.18 -15.14
CA ILE A 95 8.84 -4.79 -15.45
C ILE A 95 9.66 -3.88 -14.54
N ALA A 96 10.43 -2.98 -15.13
CA ALA A 96 11.11 -1.90 -14.44
C ALA A 96 10.39 -0.58 -14.73
N VAL A 97 10.03 0.14 -13.67
CA VAL A 97 9.39 1.46 -13.74
C VAL A 97 10.29 2.47 -13.06
N LEU A 98 10.55 3.57 -13.72
CA LEU A 98 11.30 4.72 -13.22
C LEU A 98 10.36 5.90 -12.99
N LEU A 99 10.53 6.59 -11.87
CA LEU A 99 9.83 7.82 -11.49
C LEU A 99 10.88 8.88 -11.17
N GLU A 100 11.05 9.87 -12.04
CA GLU A 100 12.01 10.94 -11.83
C GLU A 100 11.65 11.80 -10.62
N ASN A 101 12.65 12.22 -9.85
CA ASN A 101 12.52 13.24 -8.82
C ASN A 101 12.89 14.61 -9.40
N ARG A 102 11.90 15.46 -9.64
CA ARG A 102 12.13 16.80 -10.22
C ARG A 102 12.95 17.73 -9.33
N ASP A 103 12.96 17.46 -8.02
CA ASP A 103 13.74 18.22 -7.04
C ASP A 103 15.22 17.80 -7.01
N TRP A 104 15.62 16.72 -7.72
CA TRP A 104 16.99 16.20 -7.77
C TRP A 104 18.03 17.24 -8.15
N LYS A 105 17.71 18.13 -9.11
CA LYS A 105 18.60 19.22 -9.54
C LYS A 105 19.07 20.14 -8.40
N ASN A 106 18.33 20.20 -7.29
CA ASN A 106 18.68 20.98 -6.11
C ASN A 106 19.48 20.16 -5.08
N TRP A 107 19.68 18.86 -5.33
CA TRP A 107 20.29 17.93 -4.38
C TRP A 107 21.51 17.19 -4.91
N GLN A 108 21.78 17.20 -6.22
CA GLN A 108 22.84 16.44 -6.88
C GLN A 108 24.25 16.74 -6.32
N GLU A 109 24.53 17.96 -5.89
CA GLU A 109 25.80 18.35 -5.26
C GLU A 109 25.82 18.01 -3.75
N GLN A 110 24.66 17.92 -3.11
CA GLN A 110 24.51 17.67 -1.67
C GLN A 110 24.48 16.20 -1.32
N LEU A 111 24.00 15.36 -2.24
CA LEU A 111 23.85 13.92 -2.10
C LEU A 111 24.33 13.18 -3.38
N PRO A 112 25.58 13.45 -3.86
CA PRO A 112 26.10 12.75 -5.02
C PRO A 112 26.25 11.25 -4.76
N VAL A 113 26.23 10.44 -5.81
CA VAL A 113 26.54 9.00 -5.75
C VAL A 113 28.04 8.80 -5.60
N GLU A 114 28.82 9.60 -6.32
CA GLU A 114 30.27 9.62 -6.27
C GLU A 114 30.76 10.36 -5.01
N GLU A 115 32.07 10.29 -4.77
CA GLU A 115 32.72 11.07 -3.74
C GLU A 115 32.55 12.58 -4.03
N GLY A 116 31.83 13.28 -3.14
CA GLY A 116 31.54 14.70 -3.28
C GLY A 116 32.24 15.57 -2.23
N ASP A 117 31.97 16.87 -2.25
CA ASP A 117 32.45 17.80 -1.22
C ASP A 117 31.66 17.60 0.09
N PRO A 118 32.31 17.12 1.18
CA PRO A 118 31.63 16.93 2.46
C PRO A 118 31.04 18.22 3.04
N GLY A 119 31.54 19.40 2.63
CA GLY A 119 31.03 20.70 3.05
C GLY A 119 29.65 21.04 2.49
N LEU A 120 29.25 20.39 1.40
CA LEU A 120 27.94 20.57 0.79
C LEU A 120 26.88 19.60 1.35
N HIS A 121 27.30 18.58 2.11
CA HIS A 121 26.39 17.58 2.68
C HIS A 121 25.38 18.20 3.67
N LYS A 122 24.10 18.05 3.40
CA LYS A 122 23.02 18.59 4.24
C LYS A 122 22.66 17.61 5.34
N GLN A 123 23.37 17.72 6.47
CA GLN A 123 23.18 16.86 7.64
C GLN A 123 21.79 17.01 8.28
N VAL A 124 21.32 15.93 8.90
CA VAL A 124 20.19 15.90 9.83
C VAL A 124 20.74 15.53 11.21
N ALA A 125 21.32 16.54 11.89
CA ALA A 125 22.04 16.37 13.14
C ALA A 125 21.16 16.06 14.35
N SER A 126 19.85 16.36 14.30
CA SER A 126 18.92 16.09 15.41
C SER A 126 17.75 15.20 14.95
N PRO A 127 17.61 14.01 15.54
CA PRO A 127 16.56 13.06 15.12
C PRO A 127 15.16 13.57 15.45
N ARG A 128 14.19 13.29 14.58
CA ARG A 128 12.78 13.64 14.80
C ARG A 128 12.10 12.56 15.66
N PRO A 129 11.49 12.93 16.80
CA PRO A 129 10.68 12.00 17.57
C PRO A 129 9.58 11.36 16.72
N GLY A 130 9.44 10.04 16.82
CA GLY A 130 8.45 9.29 16.04
C GLY A 130 8.82 8.99 14.59
N HIS A 131 9.98 9.40 14.10
CA HIS A 131 10.55 9.02 12.81
C HIS A 131 11.59 7.88 12.98
N ALA A 132 12.04 7.30 11.85
CA ALA A 132 13.09 6.28 11.86
C ALA A 132 14.48 6.81 12.18
N ASP A 133 14.67 8.13 12.25
CA ASP A 133 15.95 8.83 12.30
C ASP A 133 16.93 8.22 13.32
N LEU A 134 16.56 8.18 14.59
CA LEU A 134 17.43 7.66 15.65
C LEU A 134 17.63 6.14 15.54
N ALA A 135 16.53 5.39 15.41
CA ALA A 135 16.59 3.93 15.36
C ALA A 135 17.35 3.44 14.12
N GLY A 136 17.18 4.10 12.97
CA GLY A 136 17.88 3.80 11.74
C GLY A 136 19.36 4.16 11.82
N ALA A 137 19.70 5.34 12.34
CA ALA A 137 21.10 5.75 12.52
C ALA A 137 21.85 4.76 13.44
N LEU A 138 21.24 4.37 14.56
CA LEU A 138 21.81 3.38 15.48
C LEU A 138 21.99 2.02 14.80
N LYS A 139 20.99 1.55 14.04
CA LYS A 139 21.03 0.24 13.37
C LYS A 139 22.15 0.15 12.35
N TYR A 140 22.37 1.21 11.56
CA TYR A 140 23.32 1.20 10.45
C TYR A 140 24.63 1.92 10.78
N ASN A 141 24.81 2.35 12.04
CA ASN A 141 25.98 3.08 12.53
C ASN A 141 26.25 4.36 11.72
N PHE A 142 25.21 5.12 11.41
CA PHE A 142 25.35 6.42 10.78
C PHE A 142 25.57 7.51 11.84
N PRO A 143 26.45 8.49 11.58
CA PRO A 143 26.74 9.58 12.52
C PRO A 143 25.62 10.62 12.61
N GLU A 144 24.65 10.59 11.69
CA GLU A 144 23.50 11.51 11.56
C GLU A 144 22.36 10.83 10.78
N ALA A 145 21.21 11.50 10.59
CA ALA A 145 20.01 10.83 10.11
C ALA A 145 19.69 11.07 8.62
N ARG A 146 20.51 11.79 7.83
CA ARG A 146 20.19 12.11 6.42
C ARG A 146 19.87 10.85 5.59
N TYR A 147 20.72 9.86 5.62
CA TYR A 147 20.53 8.64 4.82
C TYR A 147 19.32 7.80 5.28
N VAL A 148 19.02 7.82 6.58
CA VAL A 148 17.80 7.19 7.10
C VAL A 148 16.57 7.92 6.59
N LEU A 149 16.56 9.26 6.65
CA LEU A 149 15.46 10.10 6.16
C LEU A 149 15.18 9.85 4.68
N GLU A 150 16.24 9.76 3.87
CA GLU A 150 16.13 9.59 2.42
C GLU A 150 15.35 8.31 2.07
N ARG A 151 15.64 7.19 2.70
CA ARG A 151 14.95 5.93 2.40
C ARG A 151 13.67 5.69 3.20
N ALA A 152 13.57 6.18 4.44
CA ALA A 152 12.38 6.03 5.28
C ALA A 152 11.22 6.96 4.88
N SER A 153 11.47 7.86 3.94
CA SER A 153 10.48 8.83 3.45
C SER A 153 9.29 8.15 2.78
N ALA A 154 8.07 8.67 3.01
CA ALA A 154 6.87 8.24 2.31
C ALA A 154 6.90 8.54 0.79
N ARG A 155 7.93 9.22 0.28
CA ARG A 155 8.18 9.38 -1.17
C ARG A 155 8.28 8.02 -1.87
N GLU A 156 8.87 7.03 -1.23
CA GLU A 156 9.00 5.65 -1.71
C GLU A 156 7.64 5.04 -2.11
N SER A 157 6.55 5.43 -1.48
CA SER A 157 5.21 4.92 -1.80
C SER A 157 4.76 5.22 -3.24
N ALA A 158 5.37 6.20 -3.93
CA ALA A 158 5.10 6.45 -5.36
C ALA A 158 5.51 5.24 -6.22
N ALA A 159 6.65 4.62 -5.92
CA ALA A 159 7.08 3.40 -6.58
C ALA A 159 6.11 2.23 -6.35
N ARG A 160 5.59 2.07 -5.12
CA ARG A 160 4.54 1.07 -4.82
C ARG A 160 3.25 1.33 -5.58
N VAL A 161 2.82 2.59 -5.67
CA VAL A 161 1.61 2.96 -6.42
C VAL A 161 1.74 2.66 -7.90
N ALA A 162 2.90 2.93 -8.51
CA ALA A 162 3.12 2.63 -9.92
C ALA A 162 2.97 1.13 -10.25
N ILE A 163 3.61 0.26 -9.45
CA ILE A 163 3.49 -1.21 -9.65
C ILE A 163 2.13 -1.75 -9.18
N GLY A 164 1.55 -1.17 -8.13
CA GLY A 164 0.20 -1.46 -7.68
C GLY A 164 -0.85 -1.16 -8.74
N ALA A 165 -0.68 -0.08 -9.52
CA ALA A 165 -1.53 0.23 -10.65
C ALA A 165 -1.49 -0.87 -11.74
N LEU A 166 -0.31 -1.44 -12.02
CA LEU A 166 -0.19 -2.58 -12.94
C LEU A 166 -0.94 -3.82 -12.43
N THR A 167 -0.89 -4.09 -11.13
CA THR A 167 -1.66 -5.20 -10.54
C THR A 167 -3.17 -4.93 -10.48
N LYS A 168 -3.58 -3.67 -10.34
CA LYS A 168 -4.99 -3.29 -10.51
C LYS A 168 -5.50 -3.56 -11.93
N LEU A 169 -4.67 -3.33 -12.96
CA LEU A 169 -5.03 -3.68 -14.34
C LEU A 169 -5.23 -5.18 -14.50
N LEU A 170 -4.35 -6.02 -13.89
CA LEU A 170 -4.54 -7.48 -13.86
C LEU A 170 -5.86 -7.87 -13.20
N LEU A 171 -6.16 -7.30 -12.04
CA LEU A 171 -7.36 -7.61 -11.27
C LEU A 171 -8.64 -7.16 -11.99
N ARG A 172 -8.60 -6.06 -12.74
CA ARG A 172 -9.71 -5.61 -13.59
C ARG A 172 -10.09 -6.60 -14.69
N GLU A 173 -9.12 -7.34 -15.26
CA GLU A 173 -9.39 -8.41 -16.21
C GLU A 173 -10.19 -9.58 -15.57
N LEU A 174 -10.14 -9.67 -14.24
CA LEU A 174 -10.95 -10.59 -13.44
C LEU A 174 -12.22 -9.95 -12.86
N GLY A 175 -12.51 -8.69 -13.23
CA GLY A 175 -13.66 -7.95 -12.75
C GLY A 175 -13.52 -7.40 -11.31
N ILE A 176 -12.31 -7.43 -10.73
CA ILE A 176 -12.06 -6.92 -9.37
C ILE A 176 -11.61 -5.46 -9.44
N GLU A 177 -12.28 -4.59 -8.71
CA GLU A 177 -11.92 -3.17 -8.59
C GLU A 177 -11.47 -2.85 -7.16
N ILE A 178 -10.47 -1.96 -7.00
CA ILE A 178 -9.92 -1.60 -5.68
C ILE A 178 -9.83 -0.07 -5.60
N LEU A 179 -10.51 0.49 -4.60
CA LEU A 179 -10.52 1.92 -4.30
C LEU A 179 -10.40 2.15 -2.80
N SER A 180 -10.01 3.36 -2.41
CA SER A 180 -9.97 3.77 -1.01
C SER A 180 -10.71 5.07 -0.79
N HIS A 181 -11.17 5.26 0.45
CA HIS A 181 -11.62 6.54 0.94
C HIS A 181 -11.13 6.80 2.36
N VAL A 182 -11.15 8.05 2.78
CA VAL A 182 -10.79 8.43 4.16
C VAL A 182 -12.00 8.29 5.05
N VAL A 183 -11.84 7.57 6.15
CA VAL A 183 -12.92 7.33 7.13
C VAL A 183 -12.75 8.12 8.42
N ALA A 184 -11.53 8.61 8.71
CA ALA A 184 -11.32 9.51 9.85
C ALA A 184 -10.10 10.42 9.65
N VAL A 185 -10.17 11.65 10.18
CA VAL A 185 -9.03 12.57 10.37
C VAL A 185 -9.19 13.23 11.74
N GLY A 186 -8.19 13.10 12.60
CA GLY A 186 -8.27 13.60 13.97
C GLY A 186 -9.45 12.98 14.73
N ALA A 187 -10.32 13.82 15.26
CA ALA A 187 -11.54 13.39 15.96
C ALA A 187 -12.77 13.23 15.05
N ALA A 188 -12.69 13.69 13.81
CA ALA A 188 -13.79 13.60 12.85
C ALA A 188 -13.77 12.25 12.10
N ASN A 189 -14.91 11.61 12.00
CA ASN A 189 -15.04 10.29 11.37
C ASN A 189 -16.35 10.17 10.58
N VAL A 190 -16.38 9.19 9.69
CA VAL A 190 -17.59 8.68 9.04
C VAL A 190 -18.33 7.77 10.04
N GLU A 191 -19.63 7.97 10.18
CA GLU A 191 -20.42 7.25 11.19
C GLU A 191 -20.95 5.90 10.71
N ASN A 192 -21.23 5.79 9.41
CA ASN A 192 -21.82 4.59 8.82
C ASN A 192 -20.92 4.03 7.71
N GLU A 193 -21.07 2.75 7.42
CA GLU A 193 -20.41 2.14 6.26
C GLU A 193 -20.84 2.83 4.97
N VAL A 194 -19.86 3.19 4.13
CA VAL A 194 -20.09 3.87 2.86
C VAL A 194 -20.24 2.83 1.74
N PRO A 195 -21.34 2.90 0.95
CA PRO A 195 -21.53 2.02 -0.20
C PRO A 195 -20.46 2.20 -1.27
N TRP A 196 -20.12 1.11 -1.97
CA TRP A 196 -19.13 1.08 -3.04
C TRP A 196 -19.34 2.18 -4.10
N GLU A 197 -20.57 2.40 -4.54
CA GLU A 197 -20.87 3.40 -5.58
C GLU A 197 -20.50 4.83 -5.15
N ASN A 198 -20.66 5.16 -3.87
CA ASN A 198 -20.26 6.45 -3.33
C ASN A 198 -18.73 6.60 -3.29
N ILE A 199 -18.04 5.53 -2.92
CA ILE A 199 -16.56 5.50 -2.94
C ILE A 199 -16.07 5.67 -4.37
N LYS A 200 -16.65 4.95 -5.32
CA LYS A 200 -16.32 5.01 -6.74
C LYS A 200 -16.54 6.41 -7.33
N ALA A 201 -17.67 7.03 -6.99
CA ALA A 201 -17.99 8.40 -7.41
C ALA A 201 -17.00 9.43 -6.82
N SER A 202 -16.58 9.26 -5.56
CA SER A 202 -15.60 10.14 -4.92
C SER A 202 -14.23 10.03 -5.58
N CYS A 203 -13.74 8.82 -5.85
CA CYS A 203 -12.44 8.58 -6.48
C CYS A 203 -12.35 9.03 -7.93
N GLY A 204 -13.48 9.20 -8.63
CA GLY A 204 -13.57 9.68 -10.01
C GLY A 204 -13.39 11.17 -10.20
N LYS A 205 -13.40 11.97 -9.12
CA LYS A 205 -13.30 13.44 -9.19
C LYS A 205 -11.93 13.90 -9.64
N ASP A 206 -11.88 15.05 -10.33
CA ASP A 206 -10.64 15.73 -10.71
C ASP A 206 -10.07 16.63 -9.61
N GLU A 207 -10.90 17.02 -8.65
CA GLU A 207 -10.47 17.76 -7.46
C GLU A 207 -10.77 16.91 -6.22
N VAL A 208 -9.71 16.58 -5.48
CA VAL A 208 -9.77 15.74 -4.28
C VAL A 208 -9.40 16.58 -3.07
N LEU A 209 -10.37 16.77 -2.15
CA LEU A 209 -10.13 17.45 -0.88
C LEU A 209 -9.46 16.45 0.11
N LEU A 210 -10.22 15.53 0.67
CA LEU A 210 -9.70 14.50 1.57
C LEU A 210 -9.99 13.08 1.10
N ASN A 211 -10.61 12.92 -0.08
CA ASN A 211 -11.05 11.63 -0.62
C ASN A 211 -12.01 10.89 0.35
N CYS A 212 -12.87 11.63 1.04
CA CYS A 212 -13.92 11.05 1.86
C CYS A 212 -15.19 10.91 1.02
N ALA A 213 -15.81 9.74 1.04
CA ALA A 213 -17.02 9.47 0.27
C ALA A 213 -18.31 9.90 0.99
N ASP A 214 -18.18 10.45 2.20
CA ASP A 214 -19.24 11.15 2.95
C ASP A 214 -18.90 12.67 2.98
N PRO A 215 -19.65 13.51 2.24
CA PRO A 215 -19.34 14.93 2.13
C PRO A 215 -19.44 15.71 3.45
N GLU A 216 -20.36 15.33 4.35
CA GLU A 216 -20.50 16.00 5.65
C GLU A 216 -19.31 15.65 6.57
N ALA A 217 -18.94 14.38 6.61
CA ALA A 217 -17.74 13.94 7.33
C ALA A 217 -16.48 14.60 6.75
N GLU A 218 -16.37 14.76 5.42
CA GLU A 218 -15.23 15.43 4.78
C GLU A 218 -15.06 16.88 5.27
N GLN A 219 -16.16 17.63 5.43
CA GLN A 219 -16.09 18.99 5.96
C GLN A 219 -15.67 19.01 7.44
N ARG A 220 -16.14 18.08 8.26
CA ARG A 220 -15.68 17.93 9.65
C ARG A 220 -14.18 17.59 9.72
N MET A 221 -13.71 16.67 8.86
CA MET A 221 -12.31 16.29 8.76
C MET A 221 -11.43 17.44 8.29
N LYS A 222 -11.91 18.25 7.33
CA LYS A 222 -11.21 19.47 6.88
C LYS A 222 -11.01 20.45 8.05
N ALA A 223 -11.99 20.62 8.90
CA ALA A 223 -11.86 21.49 10.09
C ALA A 223 -10.77 20.97 11.05
N GLU A 224 -10.59 19.68 11.22
CA GLU A 224 -9.49 19.10 12.01
C GLU A 224 -8.11 19.44 11.38
N VAL A 225 -7.98 19.34 10.05
CA VAL A 225 -6.75 19.76 9.35
C VAL A 225 -6.48 21.26 9.56
N ASP A 226 -7.50 22.12 9.41
CA ASP A 226 -7.38 23.57 9.61
C ASP A 226 -6.94 23.93 11.04
N LYS A 227 -7.40 23.18 12.04
CA LYS A 227 -7.02 23.34 13.44
C LYS A 227 -5.51 23.12 13.64
N VAL A 228 -4.96 22.01 13.12
CA VAL A 228 -3.53 21.70 13.28
C VAL A 228 -2.64 22.56 12.40
N LEU A 229 -3.11 23.02 11.25
CA LEU A 229 -2.43 24.04 10.43
C LEU A 229 -2.16 25.33 11.22
N ARG A 230 -3.16 25.80 12.00
CA ARG A 230 -3.03 27.01 12.83
C ARG A 230 -2.08 26.82 14.01
N THR A 231 -2.05 25.63 14.59
CA THR A 231 -1.19 25.33 15.75
C THR A 231 0.25 24.95 15.37
N GLY A 232 0.51 24.66 14.10
CA GLY A 232 1.81 24.19 13.60
C GLY A 232 2.08 22.71 13.96
N ASP A 233 1.02 21.94 14.11
CA ASP A 233 1.03 20.51 14.42
C ASP A 233 0.71 19.67 13.16
N SER A 234 0.55 18.36 13.30
CA SER A 234 0.11 17.42 12.28
C SER A 234 -1.02 16.52 12.80
N VAL A 235 -1.77 15.91 11.90
CA VAL A 235 -2.90 15.07 12.26
C VAL A 235 -2.80 13.72 11.55
N GLY A 236 -3.14 12.66 12.28
CA GLY A 236 -3.33 11.31 11.76
C GLY A 236 -4.79 11.06 11.36
N GLY A 237 -5.08 9.83 11.01
CA GLY A 237 -6.44 9.41 10.65
C GLY A 237 -6.47 7.98 10.17
N VAL A 238 -7.58 7.63 9.52
CA VAL A 238 -7.86 6.27 9.04
C VAL A 238 -8.31 6.34 7.60
N PHE A 239 -7.71 5.52 6.75
CA PHE A 239 -8.23 5.22 5.42
C PHE A 239 -8.83 3.82 5.40
N GLU A 240 -9.80 3.60 4.54
CA GLU A 240 -10.36 2.29 4.21
C GLU A 240 -10.10 1.98 2.75
N VAL A 241 -9.58 0.78 2.46
CA VAL A 241 -9.47 0.22 1.11
C VAL A 241 -10.58 -0.80 0.94
N VAL A 242 -11.35 -0.67 -0.13
CA VAL A 242 -12.39 -1.61 -0.50
C VAL A 242 -12.01 -2.30 -1.81
N ALA A 243 -11.95 -3.64 -1.78
CA ALA A 243 -11.84 -4.44 -3.00
C ALA A 243 -13.22 -5.04 -3.31
N HIS A 244 -13.78 -4.57 -4.40
CA HIS A 244 -15.13 -4.93 -4.87
C HIS A 244 -15.08 -6.09 -5.84
N ASN A 245 -16.11 -6.94 -5.82
CA ASN A 245 -16.29 -8.09 -6.73
C ASN A 245 -15.16 -9.13 -6.63
N VAL A 246 -14.63 -9.34 -5.42
CA VAL A 246 -13.63 -10.39 -5.17
C VAL A 246 -14.32 -11.75 -5.09
N PRO A 247 -13.94 -12.76 -5.90
CA PRO A 247 -14.55 -14.07 -5.82
C PRO A 247 -14.20 -14.76 -4.50
N PRO A 248 -15.05 -15.67 -4.00
CA PRO A 248 -14.66 -16.51 -2.87
C PRO A 248 -13.48 -17.41 -3.25
N GLY A 249 -12.61 -17.72 -2.26
CA GLY A 249 -11.55 -18.71 -2.40
C GLY A 249 -10.16 -18.16 -2.73
N LEU A 250 -9.89 -16.87 -2.61
CA LEU A 250 -8.52 -16.34 -2.57
C LEU A 250 -7.97 -16.49 -1.14
N GLY A 251 -6.67 -16.84 -1.02
CA GLY A 251 -6.04 -17.18 0.24
C GLY A 251 -6.40 -18.57 0.72
N THR A 252 -5.99 -18.93 1.93
CA THR A 252 -6.20 -20.26 2.50
C THR A 252 -6.29 -20.22 4.03
N TYR A 253 -6.93 -21.21 4.62
CA TYR A 253 -6.92 -21.48 6.06
C TYR A 253 -5.88 -22.55 6.47
N VAL A 254 -5.19 -23.14 5.49
CA VAL A 254 -4.32 -24.30 5.72
C VAL A 254 -3.03 -23.92 6.44
N GLN A 255 -2.42 -22.78 6.07
CA GLN A 255 -1.20 -22.28 6.68
C GLN A 255 -1.37 -20.83 7.14
N TRP A 256 -0.75 -20.48 8.27
CA TRP A 256 -0.90 -19.20 8.92
C TRP A 256 -0.38 -18.00 8.08
N ASP A 257 0.71 -18.18 7.33
CA ASP A 257 1.37 -17.17 6.48
C ASP A 257 0.75 -17.04 5.10
N GLU A 258 -0.08 -18.00 4.69
CA GLU A 258 -0.83 -18.01 3.44
C GLU A 258 -2.26 -17.44 3.61
N ARG A 259 -2.67 -17.14 4.84
CA ARG A 259 -3.96 -16.51 5.12
C ARG A 259 -4.03 -15.12 4.49
N LEU A 260 -5.12 -14.85 3.74
CA LEU A 260 -5.30 -13.58 3.03
C LEU A 260 -5.37 -12.37 3.97
N ASP A 261 -6.05 -12.50 5.12
CA ASP A 261 -6.10 -11.46 6.15
C ASP A 261 -4.72 -11.12 6.73
N ALA A 262 -3.90 -12.14 6.99
CA ALA A 262 -2.53 -11.96 7.48
C ALA A 262 -1.65 -11.24 6.44
N GLN A 263 -1.74 -11.63 5.18
CA GLN A 263 -0.99 -11.01 4.07
C GLN A 263 -1.41 -9.56 3.83
N LEU A 264 -2.73 -9.28 3.83
CA LEU A 264 -3.26 -7.92 3.71
C LEU A 264 -2.84 -7.03 4.88
N ALA A 265 -2.92 -7.55 6.11
CA ALA A 265 -2.49 -6.84 7.30
C ALA A 265 -0.99 -6.50 7.23
N ALA A 266 -0.13 -7.45 6.86
CA ALA A 266 1.31 -7.22 6.68
C ALA A 266 1.60 -6.18 5.58
N ALA A 267 0.90 -6.27 4.44
CA ALA A 267 1.07 -5.35 3.32
C ALA A 267 0.71 -3.91 3.70
N VAL A 268 -0.46 -3.69 4.32
CA VAL A 268 -0.92 -2.36 4.74
C VAL A 268 -0.08 -1.83 5.92
N MET A 269 0.29 -2.68 6.89
CA MET A 269 1.18 -2.29 8.01
C MET A 269 2.57 -1.84 7.53
N SER A 270 3.02 -2.31 6.37
CA SER A 270 4.33 -1.92 5.79
C SER A 270 4.37 -0.48 5.29
N LEU A 271 3.24 0.21 5.21
CA LEU A 271 3.17 1.61 4.78
C LEU A 271 3.67 2.56 5.88
N GLN A 272 4.36 3.61 5.45
CA GLN A 272 4.85 4.63 6.37
C GLN A 272 3.70 5.25 7.17
N ALA A 273 3.94 5.48 8.44
CA ALA A 273 3.00 6.03 9.45
C ALA A 273 1.85 5.11 9.88
N VAL A 274 1.58 3.99 9.22
CA VAL A 274 0.58 3.02 9.68
C VAL A 274 1.03 2.38 11.00
N LYS A 275 0.11 2.30 11.97
CA LYS A 275 0.35 1.78 13.32
C LYS A 275 -0.64 0.70 13.74
N ALA A 276 -1.75 0.56 13.01
CA ALA A 276 -2.70 -0.53 13.17
C ALA A 276 -3.36 -0.83 11.82
N VAL A 277 -3.83 -2.07 11.65
CA VAL A 277 -4.62 -2.53 10.51
C VAL A 277 -5.84 -3.26 11.03
N GLU A 278 -6.99 -3.06 10.38
CA GLU A 278 -8.26 -3.65 10.73
C GLU A 278 -8.88 -4.30 9.49
N ILE A 279 -9.45 -5.48 9.64
CA ILE A 279 -10.22 -6.19 8.61
C ILE A 279 -11.67 -6.24 9.04
N GLY A 280 -12.58 -5.75 8.19
CA GLY A 280 -14.01 -5.66 8.52
C GLY A 280 -14.27 -4.80 9.75
N THR A 281 -15.06 -5.29 10.70
CA THR A 281 -15.34 -4.58 11.97
C THR A 281 -14.21 -4.69 13.00
N GLY A 282 -13.20 -5.55 12.74
CA GLY A 282 -11.93 -5.62 13.44
C GLY A 282 -12.00 -5.41 14.95
N VAL A 283 -11.50 -4.24 15.40
CA VAL A 283 -11.40 -3.94 16.84
C VAL A 283 -12.76 -3.92 17.53
N THR A 284 -13.81 -3.41 16.88
CA THR A 284 -15.16 -3.34 17.50
C THR A 284 -15.79 -4.71 17.73
N ALA A 285 -15.45 -5.69 16.89
CA ALA A 285 -15.90 -7.06 17.04
C ALA A 285 -15.45 -7.69 18.38
N ALA A 286 -14.28 -7.28 18.91
CA ALA A 286 -13.76 -7.79 20.17
C ALA A 286 -14.61 -7.42 21.39
N TYR A 287 -15.45 -6.41 21.29
CA TYR A 287 -16.31 -5.89 22.36
C TYR A 287 -17.78 -6.26 22.19
N ALA A 288 -18.13 -7.03 21.16
CA ALA A 288 -19.50 -7.41 20.85
C ALA A 288 -19.74 -8.92 21.03
N PRO A 289 -20.96 -9.35 21.37
CA PRO A 289 -21.31 -10.76 21.42
C PRO A 289 -21.26 -11.39 20.02
N GLY A 290 -20.90 -12.67 19.91
CA GLY A 290 -20.73 -13.37 18.64
C GLY A 290 -21.95 -13.29 17.72
N SER A 291 -23.17 -13.35 18.27
CA SER A 291 -24.42 -13.21 17.51
C SER A 291 -24.60 -11.83 16.85
N ALA A 292 -23.93 -10.80 17.36
CA ALA A 292 -23.95 -9.45 16.75
C ALA A 292 -22.82 -9.28 15.71
N VAL A 293 -21.77 -10.08 15.77
CA VAL A 293 -20.59 -10.00 14.91
C VAL A 293 -20.67 -10.95 13.71
N HIS A 294 -20.98 -12.24 13.93
CA HIS A 294 -20.93 -13.22 12.86
C HIS A 294 -22.04 -12.97 11.83
N ASP A 295 -21.65 -12.98 10.55
CA ASP A 295 -22.55 -12.71 9.43
C ASP A 295 -23.35 -13.96 9.10
N GLU A 296 -24.68 -13.89 9.27
CA GLU A 296 -25.57 -15.01 8.98
C GLU A 296 -25.56 -15.36 7.49
N ILE A 297 -25.51 -16.65 7.17
CA ILE A 297 -25.44 -17.20 5.83
C ILE A 297 -26.84 -17.49 5.32
N GLY A 298 -27.20 -16.92 4.17
CA GLY A 298 -28.41 -17.20 3.43
C GLY A 298 -28.11 -17.81 2.06
N TYR A 299 -29.16 -18.16 1.34
CA TYR A 299 -29.05 -18.66 -0.02
C TYR A 299 -30.11 -18.04 -0.93
N ALA A 300 -29.66 -17.47 -2.06
CA ALA A 300 -30.50 -16.97 -3.13
C ALA A 300 -29.82 -17.29 -4.47
N ARG A 301 -30.35 -18.25 -5.22
CA ARG A 301 -29.72 -18.87 -6.40
C ARG A 301 -29.13 -17.89 -7.44
N SER A 302 -29.72 -16.71 -7.56
CA SER A 302 -29.27 -15.68 -8.51
C SER A 302 -28.32 -14.66 -7.91
N SER A 303 -27.90 -14.81 -6.64
CA SER A 303 -27.09 -13.83 -5.93
C SER A 303 -25.61 -14.21 -5.90
N GLY A 304 -24.75 -13.22 -6.10
CA GLY A 304 -23.30 -13.35 -5.99
C GLY A 304 -22.69 -14.41 -6.90
N PHE A 305 -21.59 -15.00 -6.46
CA PHE A 305 -20.83 -15.99 -7.24
C PHE A 305 -21.38 -17.40 -7.19
N SER A 306 -22.04 -17.78 -6.08
CA SER A 306 -22.44 -19.16 -5.77
C SER A 306 -23.87 -19.32 -5.25
N GLY A 307 -24.63 -18.20 -5.18
CA GLY A 307 -25.95 -18.17 -4.54
C GLY A 307 -25.92 -18.04 -3.01
N PHE A 308 -24.80 -18.28 -2.34
CA PHE A 308 -24.67 -18.01 -0.92
C PHE A 308 -24.49 -16.52 -0.65
N THR A 309 -25.26 -16.01 0.30
CA THR A 309 -25.27 -14.59 0.69
C THR A 309 -24.94 -14.42 2.16
N ARG A 310 -24.65 -13.20 2.57
CA ARG A 310 -24.49 -12.80 3.96
C ARG A 310 -25.33 -11.57 4.22
N THR A 311 -25.91 -11.49 5.41
CA THR A 311 -26.81 -10.38 5.82
C THR A 311 -26.02 -9.11 6.12
N ARG A 312 -24.75 -9.25 6.46
CA ARG A 312 -23.79 -8.18 6.81
C ARG A 312 -22.43 -8.52 6.26
N ASN A 313 -21.45 -7.66 6.46
CA ASN A 313 -20.05 -7.90 6.07
C ASN A 313 -19.08 -7.53 7.21
N ASN A 314 -19.42 -7.94 8.44
CA ASN A 314 -18.57 -7.69 9.60
C ASN A 314 -17.21 -8.38 9.49
N ALA A 315 -17.15 -9.54 8.80
CA ALA A 315 -15.93 -10.25 8.48
C ALA A 315 -15.01 -9.51 7.49
N GLY A 316 -15.51 -8.44 6.84
CA GLY A 316 -14.75 -7.67 5.86
C GLY A 316 -14.33 -8.48 4.65
N GLY A 317 -15.18 -9.38 4.17
CA GLY A 317 -14.96 -10.21 2.97
C GLY A 317 -14.03 -11.40 3.17
N ILE A 318 -13.56 -11.69 4.38
CA ILE A 318 -12.59 -12.75 4.66
C ILE A 318 -13.04 -13.57 5.87
N GLU A 319 -13.14 -14.88 5.70
CA GLU A 319 -13.44 -15.82 6.76
C GLU A 319 -12.35 -16.88 6.85
N GLY A 320 -11.72 -17.01 8.01
CA GLY A 320 -10.65 -17.99 8.21
C GLY A 320 -9.42 -17.83 7.32
N GLY A 321 -9.18 -16.63 6.76
CA GLY A 321 -8.08 -16.35 5.84
C GLY A 321 -8.41 -16.58 4.37
N VAL A 322 -9.70 -16.84 4.03
CA VAL A 322 -10.18 -17.08 2.67
C VAL A 322 -11.22 -16.00 2.30
N SER A 323 -11.13 -15.43 1.11
CA SER A 323 -12.16 -14.51 0.61
C SER A 323 -13.51 -15.24 0.48
N ASN A 324 -14.59 -14.56 0.87
CA ASN A 324 -15.93 -15.17 0.98
C ASN A 324 -16.94 -14.69 -0.08
N GLY A 325 -16.51 -13.84 -1.02
CA GLY A 325 -17.36 -13.30 -2.09
C GLY A 325 -18.02 -11.96 -1.75
N GLN A 326 -17.83 -11.44 -0.52
CA GLN A 326 -18.20 -10.07 -0.16
C GLN A 326 -17.06 -9.09 -0.47
N GLU A 327 -17.31 -7.79 -0.37
CA GLU A 327 -16.27 -6.78 -0.46
C GLU A 327 -15.20 -6.99 0.60
N ILE A 328 -13.93 -7.00 0.20
CA ILE A 328 -12.84 -6.99 1.17
C ILE A 328 -12.62 -5.55 1.63
N ARG A 329 -12.74 -5.33 2.95
CA ARG A 329 -12.58 -4.02 3.59
C ARG A 329 -11.41 -4.04 4.56
N VAL A 330 -10.40 -3.20 4.28
CA VAL A 330 -9.17 -3.11 5.07
C VAL A 330 -8.94 -1.67 5.47
N ARG A 331 -8.80 -1.39 6.77
CA ARG A 331 -8.48 -0.06 7.29
C ARG A 331 -7.04 0.02 7.75
N GLY A 332 -6.40 1.15 7.43
CA GLY A 332 -5.08 1.50 7.93
C GLY A 332 -5.15 2.74 8.82
N TYR A 333 -4.62 2.63 10.04
CA TYR A 333 -4.60 3.70 11.04
C TYR A 333 -3.25 4.38 11.05
N LEU A 334 -3.23 5.67 10.73
CA LEU A 334 -2.00 6.46 10.64
C LEU A 334 -1.79 7.32 11.88
N LYS A 335 -0.58 7.26 12.43
CA LYS A 335 -0.13 8.29 13.36
C LYS A 335 0.07 9.63 12.64
N PRO A 336 0.03 10.77 13.36
CA PRO A 336 0.44 12.06 12.82
C PRO A 336 1.88 12.02 12.27
N ILE A 337 2.16 12.86 11.29
CA ILE A 337 3.51 12.99 10.73
C ILE A 337 4.46 13.56 11.78
N SER A 338 5.66 13.00 11.84
CA SER A 338 6.65 13.33 12.88
C SER A 338 7.38 14.65 12.67
N THR A 339 7.30 15.26 11.48
CA THR A 339 7.88 16.59 11.25
C THR A 339 6.84 17.67 11.54
N LEU A 340 7.05 18.43 12.61
CA LEU A 340 6.14 19.48 13.08
C LEU A 340 6.73 20.86 12.82
N ARG A 341 5.90 21.85 12.47
CA ARG A 341 6.32 23.25 12.37
C ARG A 341 6.76 23.82 13.73
N ARG A 342 6.26 23.24 14.82
CA ARG A 342 6.74 23.45 16.20
C ARG A 342 7.50 22.20 16.64
N PRO A 343 8.83 22.14 16.36
CA PRO A 343 9.60 20.92 16.61
C PRO A 343 9.61 20.55 18.10
N LEU A 344 9.49 19.25 18.35
CA LEU A 344 9.63 18.66 19.68
C LEU A 344 11.09 18.73 20.16
N GLN A 345 11.32 18.45 21.44
CA GLN A 345 12.67 18.31 22.00
C GLN A 345 13.34 17.06 21.41
N SER A 346 14.64 17.19 21.19
CA SER A 346 15.53 16.16 20.69
C SER A 346 16.92 16.35 21.26
N VAL A 347 17.90 15.62 20.74
CA VAL A 347 19.32 15.78 21.08
C VAL A 347 20.14 15.82 19.79
N ASP A 348 21.24 16.53 19.84
CA ASP A 348 22.22 16.52 18.75
C ASP A 348 22.99 15.18 18.76
N PHE A 349 23.21 14.58 17.59
CA PHE A 349 23.88 13.28 17.49
C PHE A 349 25.35 13.31 17.93
N ALA A 350 26.06 14.42 17.71
CA ALA A 350 27.48 14.54 18.03
C ALA A 350 27.71 14.99 19.47
N THR A 351 27.03 16.08 19.87
CA THR A 351 27.27 16.71 21.18
C THR A 351 26.49 16.10 22.32
N ARG A 352 25.38 15.39 22.02
CA ARG A 352 24.41 14.87 22.99
C ARG A 352 23.64 15.94 23.76
N GLU A 353 23.78 17.19 23.40
CA GLU A 353 23.10 18.32 24.04
C GLU A 353 21.63 18.38 23.59
N PRO A 354 20.73 18.84 24.48
CA PRO A 354 19.33 19.04 24.14
C PRO A 354 19.16 20.13 23.08
N VAL A 355 18.45 19.78 22.00
CA VAL A 355 18.13 20.66 20.86
C VAL A 355 16.71 20.44 20.40
N LYS A 356 16.22 21.31 19.51
CA LYS A 356 14.98 21.06 18.80
C LYS A 356 15.21 20.01 17.68
N ALA A 357 14.22 19.16 17.47
CA ALA A 357 14.23 18.18 16.37
C ALA A 357 14.38 18.88 15.01
N ALA A 358 15.03 18.22 14.07
CA ALA A 358 15.17 18.71 12.70
C ALA A 358 13.80 19.00 12.08
N TYR A 359 13.70 20.12 11.36
CA TYR A 359 12.52 20.47 10.57
C TYR A 359 12.81 20.31 9.10
N GLU A 360 12.07 19.45 8.45
CA GLU A 360 12.04 19.30 7.00
C GLU A 360 10.64 19.69 6.49
N ARG A 361 10.55 20.14 5.24
CA ARG A 361 9.25 20.43 4.64
C ARG A 361 8.39 19.17 4.65
N SER A 362 7.21 19.24 5.23
CA SER A 362 6.30 18.11 5.31
C SER A 362 4.84 18.51 5.10
N ASP A 363 4.04 17.52 4.83
CA ASP A 363 2.59 17.61 4.85
C ASP A 363 2.08 17.81 6.29
N VAL A 364 0.84 18.19 6.45
CA VAL A 364 0.14 18.26 7.75
C VAL A 364 -0.80 17.06 7.90
N CYS A 365 -1.40 16.63 6.79
CA CYS A 365 -2.24 15.44 6.70
C CYS A 365 -1.86 14.65 5.44
N VAL A 366 -1.66 13.32 5.59
CA VAL A 366 -1.29 12.41 4.47
C VAL A 366 -2.29 11.28 4.28
N VAL A 367 -3.40 11.28 5.01
CA VAL A 367 -4.35 10.17 5.03
C VAL A 367 -4.87 9.84 3.63
N PRO A 368 -5.26 10.82 2.77
CA PRO A 368 -5.68 10.53 1.39
C PRO A 368 -4.62 9.81 0.56
N ALA A 369 -3.37 10.31 0.63
CA ALA A 369 -2.25 9.70 -0.10
C ALA A 369 -1.92 8.28 0.39
N ALA A 370 -2.04 8.05 1.71
CA ALA A 370 -1.84 6.73 2.29
C ALA A 370 -2.95 5.75 1.87
N GLY A 371 -4.18 6.21 1.66
CA GLY A 371 -5.26 5.42 1.10
C GLY A 371 -4.91 4.87 -0.29
N VAL A 372 -4.41 5.74 -1.20
CA VAL A 372 -3.99 5.31 -2.55
C VAL A 372 -2.80 4.34 -2.50
N ALA A 373 -1.84 4.57 -1.58
CA ALA A 373 -0.76 3.60 -1.36
C ALA A 373 -1.29 2.28 -0.76
N GLY A 374 -2.32 2.34 0.08
CA GLY A 374 -3.04 1.19 0.60
C GLY A 374 -3.71 0.37 -0.50
N GLU A 375 -4.37 1.04 -1.45
CA GLU A 375 -4.93 0.38 -2.64
C GLU A 375 -3.88 -0.42 -3.40
N ALA A 376 -2.68 0.16 -3.60
CA ALA A 376 -1.58 -0.51 -4.28
C ALA A 376 -1.12 -1.77 -3.54
N MET A 377 -1.00 -1.71 -2.22
CA MET A 377 -0.58 -2.85 -1.40
C MET A 377 -1.65 -3.95 -1.34
N VAL A 378 -2.93 -3.58 -1.26
CA VAL A 378 -4.04 -4.53 -1.37
C VAL A 378 -4.09 -5.17 -2.75
N ALA A 379 -3.89 -4.39 -3.83
CA ALA A 379 -3.85 -4.89 -5.21
C ALA A 379 -2.71 -5.89 -5.42
N LEU A 380 -1.49 -5.60 -4.94
CA LEU A 380 -0.35 -6.51 -5.01
C LEU A 380 -0.64 -7.83 -4.27
N THR A 381 -1.29 -7.77 -3.12
CA THR A 381 -1.65 -8.95 -2.32
C THR A 381 -2.73 -9.79 -3.01
N LEU A 382 -3.81 -9.16 -3.49
CA LEU A 382 -4.89 -9.86 -4.18
C LEU A 382 -4.44 -10.42 -5.53
N ALA A 383 -3.59 -9.69 -6.27
CA ALA A 383 -3.01 -10.18 -7.52
C ALA A 383 -2.14 -11.44 -7.29
N ARG A 384 -1.37 -11.48 -6.19
CA ARG A 384 -0.64 -12.68 -5.78
C ARG A 384 -1.59 -13.85 -5.54
N GLY A 385 -2.62 -13.67 -4.71
CA GLY A 385 -3.59 -14.73 -4.44
C GLY A 385 -4.36 -15.19 -5.70
N ALA A 386 -4.65 -14.26 -6.62
CA ALA A 386 -5.28 -14.60 -7.90
C ALA A 386 -4.33 -15.41 -8.82
N LEU A 387 -3.05 -15.05 -8.89
CA LEU A 387 -2.05 -15.80 -9.65
C LEU A 387 -1.79 -17.18 -9.04
N GLU A 388 -1.73 -17.30 -7.73
CA GLU A 388 -1.61 -18.59 -7.02
C GLU A 388 -2.81 -19.51 -7.31
N LYS A 389 -4.02 -18.96 -7.32
CA LYS A 389 -5.24 -19.73 -7.51
C LYS A 389 -5.53 -20.09 -8.96
N PHE A 390 -5.40 -19.13 -9.86
CA PHE A 390 -5.82 -19.31 -11.25
C PHE A 390 -4.64 -19.65 -12.17
N GLY A 391 -3.41 -19.27 -11.80
CA GLY A 391 -2.19 -19.55 -12.55
C GLY A 391 -2.21 -18.98 -13.95
N GLY A 392 -1.34 -19.52 -14.82
CA GLY A 392 -1.25 -19.19 -16.23
C GLY A 392 -0.09 -18.26 -16.57
N ASP A 393 0.65 -18.60 -17.63
CA ASP A 393 1.74 -17.79 -18.16
C ASP A 393 1.24 -16.66 -19.06
N SER A 394 -0.05 -16.70 -19.44
CA SER A 394 -0.71 -15.69 -20.26
C SER A 394 -2.07 -15.28 -19.71
N MET A 395 -2.49 -14.05 -20.02
CA MET A 395 -3.83 -13.56 -19.66
C MET A 395 -4.96 -14.45 -20.23
N THR A 396 -4.78 -14.99 -21.43
CA THR A 396 -5.75 -15.91 -22.03
C THR A 396 -5.96 -17.17 -21.18
N GLU A 397 -4.87 -17.73 -20.68
CA GLU A 397 -4.91 -18.90 -19.80
C GLU A 397 -5.50 -18.57 -18.45
N MET A 398 -5.04 -17.53 -17.80
CA MET A 398 -5.55 -17.08 -16.49
C MET A 398 -7.05 -16.80 -16.54
N CYS A 399 -7.53 -16.06 -17.56
CA CYS A 399 -8.94 -15.77 -17.72
C CYS A 399 -9.78 -17.03 -18.00
N ARG A 400 -9.25 -18.01 -18.74
CA ARG A 400 -9.90 -19.32 -18.96
C ARG A 400 -10.06 -20.06 -17.62
N ASN A 401 -9.00 -20.13 -16.82
CA ASN A 401 -9.01 -20.81 -15.53
C ASN A 401 -9.97 -20.13 -14.55
N PHE A 402 -9.96 -18.79 -14.51
CA PHE A 402 -10.90 -18.00 -13.73
C PHE A 402 -12.35 -18.26 -14.10
N LYS A 403 -12.69 -18.24 -15.40
CA LYS A 403 -14.05 -18.54 -15.89
C LYS A 403 -14.48 -19.96 -15.51
N GLY A 404 -13.59 -20.95 -15.64
CA GLY A 404 -13.85 -22.31 -15.20
C GLY A 404 -14.16 -22.41 -13.71
N TYR A 405 -13.45 -21.64 -12.89
CA TYR A 405 -13.72 -21.56 -11.45
C TYR A 405 -15.09 -20.90 -11.16
N LEU A 406 -15.44 -19.83 -11.84
CA LEU A 406 -16.77 -19.21 -11.69
C LEU A 406 -17.91 -20.17 -12.05
N GLU A 407 -17.74 -20.97 -13.10
CA GLU A 407 -18.73 -22.01 -13.43
C GLU A 407 -18.81 -23.12 -12.36
N GLN A 408 -17.68 -23.49 -11.75
CA GLN A 408 -17.67 -24.42 -10.60
C GLN A 408 -18.47 -23.84 -9.43
N LEU A 409 -18.30 -22.55 -9.11
CA LEU A 409 -19.02 -21.89 -8.00
C LEU A 409 -20.54 -21.86 -8.25
N LYS A 410 -20.97 -21.60 -9.48
CA LYS A 410 -22.40 -21.59 -9.84
C LYS A 410 -23.07 -22.96 -9.70
N ASN A 411 -22.29 -24.03 -9.85
CA ASN A 411 -22.77 -25.41 -9.78
C ASN A 411 -22.54 -26.06 -8.41
N TYR A 412 -22.00 -25.34 -7.45
CA TYR A 412 -21.82 -25.80 -6.07
C TYR A 412 -23.14 -25.77 -5.31
#